data_73438ecb9f1d480fee6f572c5fb2c0ae
#
_entry.id   73438ecb9f1d480fee6f572c5fb2c0ae
#
_cell.length_a   1.000
_cell.length_b   1.000
_cell.length_c   1.000
_cell.angle_alpha   90.00
_cell.angle_beta   90.00
_cell.angle_gamma   90.00
#
_symmetry.space_group_name_H-M   'P 1'
#
loop_
_entity.id
_entity.type
_entity.pdbx_description
1 polymer ?
#
loop_
_entity_poly.entity_id
_entity_poly.type
_entity_poly.pdbx_seq_one_letter_code
_entity_poly.pdbx_strand_id
1 'polypeptide(L)' 'LRVHRSWWVARDAVASVRRDGRTAVIILTGGHEVPVARDMMPQLRTAGWL' A
#
# COMPACT_ATOMS: atom_id res chain seq x y z
N LEU A 1 1.63 -8.08 2.39
CA LEU A 1 0.36 -7.88 1.71
C LEU A 1 0.59 -7.49 0.25
N ARG A 2 -0.15 -8.12 -0.63
CA ARG A 2 -0.05 -7.82 -2.04
C ARG A 2 -0.82 -6.53 -2.34
N VAL A 3 -0.10 -5.49 -2.76
CA VAL A 3 -0.70 -4.18 -3.05
C VAL A 3 -0.79 -3.91 -4.54
N HIS A 4 -0.09 -4.71 -5.34
CA HIS A 4 -0.08 -4.62 -6.78
C HIS A 4 0.31 -6.00 -7.32
N ARG A 5 -0.08 -6.34 -8.56
CA ARG A 5 0.23 -7.66 -9.10
C ARG A 5 1.71 -8.01 -9.08
N SER A 6 2.55 -6.99 -9.11
CA SER A 6 4.01 -7.15 -9.11
C SER A 6 4.66 -6.80 -7.78
N TRP A 7 3.87 -6.45 -6.75
CA TRP A 7 4.42 -5.95 -5.50
C TRP A 7 3.81 -6.65 -4.30
N TRP A 8 4.69 -7.15 -3.44
CA TRP A 8 4.33 -7.64 -2.12
C TRP A 8 5.02 -6.76 -1.09
N VAL A 9 4.27 -6.27 -0.12
CA VAL A 9 4.80 -5.35 0.89
C VAL A 9 4.55 -5.94 2.27
N ALA A 10 5.62 -6.05 3.06
CA ALA A 10 5.51 -6.44 4.46
C ALA A 10 5.06 -5.24 5.29
N ARG A 11 4.17 -5.48 6.25
CA ARG A 11 3.67 -4.40 7.12
C ARG A 11 4.80 -3.66 7.82
N ASP A 12 5.83 -4.41 8.27
CA ASP A 12 6.96 -3.84 8.99
C ASP A 12 7.79 -2.88 8.14
N ALA A 13 7.70 -2.99 6.81
CA ALA A 13 8.43 -2.12 5.92
C ALA A 13 7.65 -0.84 5.59
N VAL A 14 6.41 -0.72 6.04
CA VAL A 14 5.55 0.43 5.74
C VAL A 14 5.81 1.54 6.73
N ALA A 15 6.28 2.68 6.23
CA ALA A 15 6.44 3.88 7.06
C ALA A 15 5.11 4.64 7.17
N SER A 16 4.41 4.79 6.05
CA SER A 16 3.11 5.45 6.03
C SER A 16 2.35 5.07 4.78
N VAL A 17 1.06 5.43 4.75
CA VAL A 17 0.22 5.22 3.58
C VAL A 17 -0.43 6.55 3.26
N ARG A 18 -0.26 7.01 2.01
CA ARG A 18 -0.86 8.25 1.55
C ARG A 18 -2.01 7.92 0.60
N ARG A 19 -3.17 8.49 0.87
CA ARG A 19 -4.31 8.34 -0.02
C ARG A 19 -4.20 9.35 -1.16
N ASP A 20 -4.52 8.89 -2.36
CA ASP A 20 -4.46 9.72 -3.55
C ASP A 20 -5.71 9.43 -4.39
N GLY A 21 -6.78 10.20 -4.13
CA GLY A 21 -8.03 9.99 -4.81
C GLY A 21 -8.61 8.61 -4.54
N ARG A 22 -8.73 7.79 -5.58
CA ARG A 22 -9.30 6.44 -5.47
C ARG A 22 -8.27 5.39 -5.19
N THR A 23 -7.00 5.77 -5.12
CA THR A 23 -5.92 4.84 -4.88
C THR A 23 -5.12 5.31 -3.67
N ALA A 24 -4.02 4.61 -3.41
CA ALA A 24 -3.13 4.98 -2.33
C ALA A 24 -1.70 4.69 -2.74
N VAL A 25 -0.76 5.32 -2.04
CA VAL A 25 0.66 5.08 -2.21
C VAL A 25 1.22 4.67 -0.86
N ILE A 26 1.91 3.53 -0.82
CA ILE A 26 2.57 3.06 0.38
C ILE A 26 3.99 3.58 0.38
N ILE A 27 4.36 4.27 1.47
CA ILE A 27 5.70 4.81 1.63
C ILE A 27 6.47 3.87 2.54
N LEU A 28 7.53 3.28 2.00
CA LEU A 28 8.35 2.33 2.74
C LEU A 28 9.39 3.07 3.58
N THR A 29 9.97 2.35 4.54
CA THR A 29 10.93 2.92 5.48
C THR A 29 12.19 3.47 4.79
N GLY A 30 12.51 2.99 3.61
CA GLY A 30 13.62 3.52 2.82
C GLY A 30 13.29 4.73 1.97
N GLY A 31 12.06 5.25 2.08
CA GLY A 31 11.62 6.37 1.27
C GLY A 31 11.08 5.97 -0.09
N HIS A 32 11.01 4.68 -0.37
CA HIS A 32 10.44 4.19 -1.63
C HIS A 32 8.93 4.29 -1.59
N GLU A 33 8.34 4.64 -2.72
CA GLU A 33 6.89 4.72 -2.86
C GLU A 33 6.40 3.57 -3.73
N VAL A 34 5.37 2.88 -3.26
CA VAL A 34 4.77 1.76 -3.98
C VAL A 34 3.30 2.10 -4.25
N PRO A 35 2.91 2.20 -5.52
CA PRO A 35 1.50 2.47 -5.84
C PRO A 35 0.63 1.26 -5.53
N VAL A 36 -0.57 1.52 -5.03
CA VAL A 36 -1.54 0.47 -4.73
C VAL A 36 -2.51 0.36 -5.90
N ALA A 37 -2.68 -0.85 -6.42
CA ALA A 37 -3.65 -1.09 -7.48
C ALA A 37 -5.07 -0.89 -6.93
N ARG A 38 -5.96 -0.37 -7.77
CA ARG A 38 -7.34 -0.07 -7.36
C ARG A 38 -8.06 -1.29 -6.79
N ASP A 39 -7.86 -2.44 -7.41
CA ASP A 39 -8.52 -3.68 -6.99
C ASP A 39 -7.93 -4.24 -5.70
N MET A 40 -6.80 -3.70 -5.24
CA MET A 40 -6.18 -4.11 -3.98
C MET A 40 -6.58 -3.22 -2.80
N MET A 41 -7.26 -2.11 -3.05
CA MET A 41 -7.67 -1.19 -2.00
C MET A 41 -8.54 -1.85 -0.92
N PRO A 42 -9.53 -2.69 -1.26
CA PRO A 42 -10.34 -3.35 -0.24
C PRO A 42 -9.51 -4.25 0.67
N GLN A 43 -8.46 -4.87 0.14
CA GLN A 43 -7.59 -5.73 0.95
C GLN A 43 -6.79 -4.91 1.95
N LEU A 44 -6.32 -3.74 1.57
CA LEU A 44 -5.61 -2.85 2.48
C LEU A 44 -6.54 -2.38 3.60
N ARG A 45 -7.77 -2.06 3.26
CA ARG A 45 -8.75 -1.63 4.25
C ARG A 45 -9.06 -2.75 5.24
N THR A 46 -9.24 -3.96 4.75
CA THR A 46 -9.50 -5.13 5.59
C THR A 46 -8.30 -5.42 6.50
N ALA A 47 -7.10 -5.22 6.00
CA ALA A 47 -5.88 -5.46 6.77
C ALA A 47 -5.56 -4.33 7.75
N GLY A 48 -6.33 -3.25 7.72
CA GLY A 48 -6.12 -2.12 8.63
C GLY A 48 -4.99 -1.19 8.22
N TRP A 49 -4.62 -1.19 6.95
CA TRP A 49 -3.55 -0.32 6.44
C TRP A 49 -4.07 1.08 6.07
N LEU A 50 -5.37 1.23 5.93
CA LEU A 50 -6.00 2.51 5.59
C LEU A 50 -6.88 3.02 6.72
#